data_c13ed89e51856762398d7600545755c3
#
_entry.id   c13ed89e51856762398d7600545755c3
#
_cell.length_a   1.000
_cell.length_b   1.000
_cell.length_c   1.000
_cell.angle_alpha   90.00
_cell.angle_beta   90.00
_cell.angle_gamma   90.00
#
_symmetry.space_group_name_H-M   'P 1'
#
loop_
_entity.id
_entity.type
_entity.pdbx_description
1 polymer ?
#
loop_
_entity_poly.entity_id
_entity_poly.type
_entity_poly.pdbx_seq_one_letter_code
_entity_poly.pdbx_strand_id
1 'polypeptide(L)'
;DVYKRQDPKTVRPLATLRRTLALLTEKWASERNYDYMCDQLKSVRQDLTVQRIANEFTVRVYEMHARLALDMGDLGEYNQCQSQLRVLYAYDLPGSRLEFLAYRILYLLHTRQQRDVHTLMAELGDEAKADVAVRHALDVRAAMRCGNYHRFFELYAHAPNRNACLMRHFVDRERVQALSILARSCR
;
A
#
# COMPACT_ATOMS: atom_id res chain seq x y z
N ASP A 1 -2.85 20.96 17.05
CA ASP A 1 -4.01 20.40 17.79
C ASP A 1 -5.24 20.26 16.88
N VAL A 2 -5.18 19.37 15.91
CA VAL A 2 -6.28 19.14 14.95
C VAL A 2 -7.23 18.02 15.41
N TYR A 3 -6.94 17.36 16.52
CA TYR A 3 -7.85 16.39 17.11
C TYR A 3 -8.72 17.03 18.19
N LYS A 4 -9.69 17.84 17.77
CA LYS A 4 -10.85 18.05 18.65
C LYS A 4 -11.40 16.66 18.99
N ARG A 5 -11.32 16.26 20.26
CA ARG A 5 -11.96 15.04 20.78
C ARG A 5 -13.43 15.11 20.40
N GLN A 6 -13.79 14.41 19.32
CA GLN A 6 -15.21 14.26 19.02
C GLN A 6 -15.83 13.42 20.14
N ASP A 7 -16.97 13.86 20.64
CA ASP A 7 -17.73 13.10 21.63
C ASP A 7 -18.08 11.72 20.99
N PRO A 8 -17.74 10.59 21.63
CA PRO A 8 -18.11 9.27 21.13
C PRO A 8 -19.60 9.11 20.80
N LYS A 9 -20.46 9.92 21.40
CA LYS A 9 -21.92 9.92 21.14
C LYS A 9 -22.30 10.54 19.79
N THR A 10 -21.43 11.34 19.17
CA THR A 10 -21.70 12.00 17.88
C THR A 10 -21.19 11.20 16.69
N VAL A 11 -20.50 10.07 16.92
CA VAL A 11 -19.86 9.24 15.90
C VAL A 11 -20.84 8.20 15.37
N ARG A 12 -20.77 7.92 14.07
CA ARG A 12 -21.65 6.94 13.43
C ARG A 12 -21.41 5.52 14.01
N PRO A 13 -22.48 4.79 14.40
CA PRO A 13 -22.34 3.43 14.92
C PRO A 13 -21.84 2.46 13.84
N LEU A 14 -21.22 1.35 14.24
CA LEU A 14 -20.60 0.36 13.36
C LEU A 14 -21.56 -0.16 12.27
N ALA A 15 -22.85 -0.35 12.60
CA ALA A 15 -23.85 -0.79 11.62
C ALA A 15 -24.04 0.23 10.49
N THR A 16 -24.02 1.52 10.80
CA THR A 16 -24.07 2.60 9.81
C THR A 16 -22.80 2.66 9.00
N LEU A 17 -21.61 2.49 9.62
CA LEU A 17 -20.33 2.48 8.90
C LEU A 17 -20.25 1.32 7.89
N ARG A 18 -20.80 0.15 8.21
CA ARG A 18 -20.88 -0.99 7.27
C ARG A 18 -21.74 -0.67 6.05
N ARG A 19 -22.89 -0.02 6.25
CA ARG A 19 -23.74 0.45 5.13
C ARG A 19 -23.05 1.53 4.31
N THR A 20 -22.37 2.46 4.98
CA THR A 20 -21.59 3.50 4.31
C THR A 20 -20.52 2.89 3.42
N LEU A 21 -19.76 1.89 3.89
CA LEU A 21 -18.73 1.25 3.07
C LEU A 21 -19.33 0.55 1.83
N ALA A 22 -20.47 -0.11 1.97
CA ALA A 22 -21.17 -0.74 0.83
C ALA A 22 -21.56 0.31 -0.22
N LEU A 23 -22.20 1.41 0.20
CA LEU A 23 -22.56 2.53 -0.68
C LEU A 23 -21.33 3.17 -1.36
N LEU A 24 -20.23 3.33 -0.61
CA LEU A 24 -18.99 3.86 -1.18
C LEU A 24 -18.42 2.92 -2.24
N THR A 25 -18.51 1.61 -2.05
CA THR A 25 -18.04 0.61 -3.03
C THR A 25 -18.85 0.70 -4.33
N GLU A 26 -20.19 0.79 -4.23
CA GLU A 26 -21.08 0.96 -5.38
C GLU A 26 -20.81 2.28 -6.10
N LYS A 27 -20.67 3.37 -5.33
CA LYS A 27 -20.41 4.69 -5.86
C LYS A 27 -19.05 4.79 -6.55
N TRP A 28 -18.03 4.13 -6.04
CA TRP A 28 -16.74 4.03 -6.70
C TRP A 28 -16.82 3.30 -8.04
N ALA A 29 -17.64 2.27 -8.13
CA ALA A 29 -17.84 1.54 -9.38
C ALA A 29 -18.50 2.40 -10.48
N SER A 30 -19.38 3.35 -10.10
CA SER A 30 -20.14 4.20 -11.03
C SER A 30 -19.44 5.51 -11.37
N GLU A 31 -18.93 6.24 -10.38
CA GLU A 31 -18.50 7.64 -10.55
C GLU A 31 -16.98 7.84 -10.63
N ARG A 32 -16.17 6.92 -10.03
CA ARG A 32 -14.70 7.00 -9.99
C ARG A 32 -14.14 8.33 -9.44
N ASN A 33 -14.90 9.04 -8.59
CA ASN A 33 -14.46 10.30 -8.00
C ASN A 33 -13.57 10.02 -6.78
N TYR A 34 -12.25 10.19 -6.94
CA TYR A 34 -11.28 9.90 -5.87
C TYR A 34 -11.36 10.86 -4.69
N ASP A 35 -11.50 12.16 -4.94
CA ASP A 35 -11.51 13.17 -3.88
C ASP A 35 -12.66 12.90 -2.90
N TYR A 36 -13.85 12.66 -3.45
CA TYR A 36 -15.01 12.29 -2.66
C TYR A 36 -14.78 10.98 -1.87
N MET A 37 -14.24 9.94 -2.52
CA MET A 37 -13.98 8.66 -1.87
C MET A 37 -12.94 8.79 -0.75
N CYS A 38 -11.88 9.53 -0.99
CA CYS A 38 -10.81 9.78 -0.03
C CYS A 38 -11.36 10.45 1.23
N ASP A 39 -12.15 11.51 1.08
CA ASP A 39 -12.75 12.25 2.19
C ASP A 39 -13.73 11.39 2.99
N GLN A 40 -14.58 10.63 2.31
CA GLN A 40 -15.53 9.73 2.97
C GLN A 40 -14.82 8.61 3.73
N LEU A 41 -13.80 7.99 3.13
CA LEU A 41 -13.02 6.94 3.80
C LEU A 41 -12.19 7.49 4.96
N LYS A 42 -11.66 8.73 4.88
CA LYS A 42 -11.04 9.42 6.01
C LYS A 42 -12.02 9.58 7.17
N SER A 43 -13.24 10.02 6.87
CA SER A 43 -14.29 10.17 7.87
C SER A 43 -14.66 8.83 8.52
N VAL A 44 -14.79 7.74 7.74
CA VAL A 44 -15.04 6.39 8.27
C VAL A 44 -13.89 5.92 9.17
N ARG A 45 -12.64 6.12 8.76
CA ARG A 45 -11.45 5.76 9.56
C ARG A 45 -11.41 6.55 10.88
N GLN A 46 -11.76 7.84 10.84
CA GLN A 46 -11.83 8.67 12.04
C GLN A 46 -12.87 8.13 13.01
N ASP A 47 -14.07 7.82 12.54
CA ASP A 47 -15.13 7.26 13.39
C ASP A 47 -14.72 5.94 14.04
N LEU A 48 -14.03 5.05 13.28
CA LEU A 48 -13.50 3.79 13.81
C LEU A 48 -12.41 4.01 14.88
N THR A 49 -11.56 5.00 14.66
CA THR A 49 -10.46 5.34 15.59
C THR A 49 -11.02 5.93 16.89
N VAL A 50 -11.99 6.84 16.82
CA VAL A 50 -12.62 7.45 18.01
C VAL A 50 -13.34 6.39 18.85
N GLN A 51 -14.01 5.44 18.20
CA GLN A 51 -14.69 4.33 18.87
C GLN A 51 -13.73 3.20 19.31
N ARG A 52 -12.44 3.30 18.97
CA ARG A 52 -11.42 2.26 19.24
C ARG A 52 -11.81 0.89 18.69
N ILE A 53 -12.46 0.86 17.53
CA ILE A 53 -12.89 -0.39 16.88
C ILE A 53 -11.73 -0.92 16.06
N ALA A 54 -11.12 -2.03 16.54
CA ALA A 54 -10.08 -2.76 15.82
C ALA A 54 -10.59 -4.18 15.53
N ASN A 55 -11.13 -4.40 14.34
CA ASN A 55 -11.67 -5.68 13.90
C ASN A 55 -11.48 -5.87 12.39
N GLU A 56 -11.95 -6.98 11.84
CA GLU A 56 -11.88 -7.29 10.40
C GLU A 56 -12.48 -6.17 9.52
N PHE A 57 -13.58 -5.56 9.95
CA PHE A 57 -14.19 -4.45 9.20
C PHE A 57 -13.24 -3.24 9.11
N THR A 58 -12.54 -2.92 10.20
CA THR A 58 -11.53 -1.86 10.21
C THR A 58 -10.41 -2.17 9.22
N VAL A 59 -9.91 -3.40 9.21
CA VAL A 59 -8.90 -3.85 8.23
C VAL A 59 -9.41 -3.62 6.80
N ARG A 60 -10.62 -4.06 6.48
CA ARG A 60 -11.23 -3.89 5.15
C ARG A 60 -11.32 -2.42 4.72
N VAL A 61 -11.69 -1.52 5.62
CA VAL A 61 -11.75 -0.07 5.34
C VAL A 61 -10.37 0.48 4.97
N TYR A 62 -9.35 0.15 5.78
CA TYR A 62 -7.98 0.61 5.52
C TYR A 62 -7.39 -0.02 4.25
N GLU A 63 -7.63 -1.31 3.99
CA GLU A 63 -7.20 -1.98 2.76
C GLU A 63 -7.85 -1.36 1.51
N MET A 64 -9.16 -1.11 1.56
CA MET A 64 -9.87 -0.46 0.45
C MET A 64 -9.28 0.92 0.17
N HIS A 65 -9.10 1.74 1.20
CA HIS A 65 -8.55 3.08 1.04
C HIS A 65 -7.12 3.04 0.50
N ALA A 66 -6.28 2.16 1.01
CA ALA A 66 -4.91 1.99 0.54
C ALA A 66 -4.84 1.57 -0.94
N ARG A 67 -5.71 0.64 -1.37
CA ARG A 67 -5.80 0.24 -2.79
C ARG A 67 -6.24 1.39 -3.68
N LEU A 68 -7.22 2.18 -3.26
CA LEU A 68 -7.65 3.36 -4.01
C LEU A 68 -6.55 4.41 -4.11
N ALA A 69 -5.86 4.68 -3.01
CA ALA A 69 -4.73 5.60 -2.99
C ALA A 69 -3.60 5.16 -3.93
N LEU A 70 -3.28 3.85 -3.98
CA LEU A 70 -2.31 3.31 -4.93
C LEU A 70 -2.76 3.46 -6.39
N ASP A 71 -4.02 3.18 -6.69
CA ASP A 71 -4.57 3.30 -8.04
C ASP A 71 -4.47 4.75 -8.55
N MET A 72 -4.68 5.72 -7.67
CA MET A 72 -4.61 7.16 -7.98
C MET A 72 -3.22 7.77 -7.80
N GLY A 73 -2.26 7.02 -7.25
CA GLY A 73 -0.89 7.48 -7.05
C GLY A 73 -0.70 8.39 -5.83
N ASP A 74 -1.67 8.42 -4.90
CA ASP A 74 -1.57 9.16 -3.64
C ASP A 74 -0.77 8.35 -2.61
N LEU A 75 0.56 8.50 -2.67
CA LEU A 75 1.47 7.82 -1.73
C LEU A 75 1.37 8.35 -0.29
N GLY A 76 0.93 9.60 -0.11
CA GLY A 76 0.74 10.18 1.22
C GLY A 76 -0.36 9.44 1.98
N GLU A 77 -1.54 9.33 1.36
CA GLU A 77 -2.68 8.63 1.94
C GLU A 77 -2.44 7.12 2.06
N TYR A 78 -1.78 6.52 1.02
CA TYR A 78 -1.34 5.14 1.10
C TYR A 78 -0.45 4.87 2.32
N ASN A 79 0.54 5.74 2.57
CA ASN A 79 1.47 5.56 3.69
C ASN A 79 0.77 5.65 5.06
N GLN A 80 -0.22 6.53 5.20
CA GLN A 80 -1.05 6.57 6.40
C GLN A 80 -1.82 5.27 6.60
N CYS A 81 -2.47 4.77 5.55
CA CYS A 81 -3.23 3.52 5.60
C CYS A 81 -2.35 2.31 5.91
N GLN A 82 -1.21 2.16 5.23
CA GLN A 82 -0.31 1.03 5.46
C GLN A 82 0.28 1.01 6.87
N SER A 83 0.56 2.19 7.45
CA SER A 83 1.07 2.29 8.82
C SER A 83 0.06 1.77 9.84
N GLN A 84 -1.21 2.07 9.66
CA GLN A 84 -2.28 1.54 10.51
C GLN A 84 -2.56 0.06 10.25
N LEU A 85 -2.55 -0.38 8.99
CA LEU A 85 -2.69 -1.81 8.65
C LEU A 85 -1.61 -2.66 9.33
N ARG A 86 -0.37 -2.17 9.40
CA ARG A 86 0.70 -2.87 10.11
C ARG A 86 0.35 -3.11 11.59
N VAL A 87 -0.22 -2.11 12.25
CA VAL A 87 -0.67 -2.22 13.64
C VAL A 87 -1.84 -3.22 13.75
N LEU A 88 -2.82 -3.13 12.85
CA LEU A 88 -3.97 -4.03 12.85
C LEU A 88 -3.57 -5.49 12.59
N TYR A 89 -2.65 -5.74 11.68
CA TYR A 89 -2.14 -7.09 11.41
C TYR A 89 -1.30 -7.66 12.55
N ALA A 90 -0.71 -6.81 13.41
CA ALA A 90 -0.03 -7.27 14.62
C ALA A 90 -0.98 -7.84 15.67
N TYR A 91 -2.29 -7.53 15.59
CA TYR A 91 -3.35 -8.15 16.39
C TYR A 91 -3.91 -9.43 15.75
N ASP A 92 -3.25 -9.96 14.75
CA ASP A 92 -3.65 -11.18 14.01
C ASP A 92 -5.06 -11.11 13.41
N LEU A 93 -5.49 -9.90 13.03
CA LEU A 93 -6.76 -9.68 12.37
C LEU A 93 -6.71 -10.18 10.92
N PRO A 94 -7.79 -10.81 10.42
CA PRO A 94 -7.85 -11.31 9.06
C PRO A 94 -7.79 -10.17 8.03
N GLY A 95 -7.05 -10.42 6.93
CA GLY A 95 -6.89 -9.47 5.83
C GLY A 95 -5.82 -9.90 4.84
N SER A 96 -5.56 -9.04 3.85
CA SER A 96 -4.63 -9.30 2.75
C SER A 96 -3.17 -9.00 3.15
N ARG A 97 -2.70 -9.56 4.25
CA ARG A 97 -1.41 -9.25 4.88
C ARG A 97 -0.23 -9.38 3.91
N LEU A 98 -0.17 -10.43 3.11
CA LEU A 98 0.94 -10.68 2.17
C LEU A 98 0.94 -9.69 1.00
N GLU A 99 -0.24 -9.32 0.49
CA GLU A 99 -0.38 -8.26 -0.51
C GLU A 99 0.21 -6.94 -0.01
N PHE A 100 -0.18 -6.51 1.20
CA PHE A 100 0.31 -5.25 1.79
C PHE A 100 1.77 -5.32 2.24
N LEU A 101 2.28 -6.51 2.53
CA LEU A 101 3.70 -6.74 2.76
C LEU A 101 4.52 -6.49 1.48
N ALA A 102 4.05 -7.00 0.34
CA ALA A 102 4.69 -6.73 -0.96
C ALA A 102 4.70 -5.23 -1.30
N TYR A 103 3.57 -4.56 -1.10
CA TYR A 103 3.47 -3.10 -1.30
C TYR A 103 4.42 -2.33 -0.38
N ARG A 104 4.58 -2.76 0.86
CA ARG A 104 5.52 -2.13 1.80
C ARG A 104 6.97 -2.28 1.34
N ILE A 105 7.37 -3.46 0.85
CA ILE A 105 8.72 -3.65 0.29
C ILE A 105 8.96 -2.66 -0.84
N LEU A 106 8.04 -2.55 -1.80
CA LEU A 106 8.17 -1.63 -2.94
C LEU A 106 8.16 -0.16 -2.51
N TYR A 107 7.35 0.20 -1.53
CA TYR A 107 7.33 1.56 -0.97
C TYR A 107 8.66 1.94 -0.32
N LEU A 108 9.27 1.03 0.44
CA LEU A 108 10.59 1.24 1.05
C LEU A 108 11.71 1.34 0.00
N LEU A 109 11.59 0.64 -1.14
CA LEU A 109 12.50 0.80 -2.28
C LEU A 109 12.34 2.17 -2.95
N HIS A 110 11.09 2.64 -3.12
CA HIS A 110 10.80 3.98 -3.61
C HIS A 110 11.45 5.06 -2.74
N THR A 111 11.20 5.01 -1.43
CA THR A 111 11.71 5.98 -0.44
C THR A 111 13.18 5.81 -0.09
N ARG A 112 13.85 4.77 -0.61
CA ARG A 112 15.27 4.43 -0.36
C ARG A 112 15.60 4.21 1.12
N GLN A 113 14.67 3.74 1.91
CA GLN A 113 14.85 3.46 3.33
C GLN A 113 15.54 2.09 3.53
N GLN A 114 16.84 2.03 3.27
CA GLN A 114 17.61 0.79 3.28
C GLN A 114 17.59 0.06 4.62
N ARG A 115 17.63 0.79 5.75
CA ARG A 115 17.57 0.19 7.09
C ARG A 115 16.26 -0.57 7.31
N ASP A 116 15.13 0.05 6.97
CA ASP A 116 13.81 -0.56 7.14
C ASP A 116 13.63 -1.76 6.22
N VAL A 117 14.17 -1.70 5.00
CA VAL A 117 14.21 -2.86 4.09
C VAL A 117 14.99 -4.01 4.72
N HIS A 118 16.17 -3.76 5.31
CA HIS A 118 16.97 -4.81 5.96
C HIS A 118 16.24 -5.43 7.15
N THR A 119 15.65 -4.61 8.01
CA THR A 119 14.86 -5.08 9.15
C THR A 119 13.71 -5.95 8.68
N LEU A 120 12.96 -5.48 7.69
CA LEU A 120 11.84 -6.23 7.12
C LEU A 120 12.29 -7.57 6.51
N MET A 121 13.44 -7.60 5.83
CA MET A 121 13.99 -8.84 5.27
C MET A 121 14.38 -9.86 6.34
N ALA A 122 14.87 -9.41 7.49
CA ALA A 122 15.23 -10.29 8.61
C ALA A 122 13.98 -10.92 9.28
N GLU A 123 12.84 -10.22 9.23
CA GLU A 123 11.57 -10.68 9.81
C GLU A 123 10.76 -11.59 8.87
N LEU A 124 11.15 -11.68 7.57
CA LEU A 124 10.42 -12.44 6.56
C LEU A 124 10.58 -13.95 6.75
N GLY A 125 9.48 -14.61 7.10
CA GLY A 125 9.37 -16.07 7.10
C GLY A 125 9.31 -16.65 5.68
N ASP A 126 9.57 -17.96 5.58
CA ASP A 126 9.61 -18.64 4.27
C ASP A 126 8.24 -18.73 3.60
N GLU A 127 7.16 -18.81 4.37
CA GLU A 127 5.78 -18.73 3.86
C GLU A 127 5.53 -17.40 3.14
N ALA A 128 5.92 -16.28 3.74
CA ALA A 128 5.77 -14.96 3.12
C ALA A 128 6.63 -14.84 1.85
N LYS A 129 7.84 -15.41 1.83
CA LYS A 129 8.71 -15.42 0.62
C LYS A 129 8.15 -16.29 -0.51
N ALA A 130 7.29 -17.27 -0.20
CA ALA A 130 6.65 -18.13 -1.19
C ALA A 130 5.47 -17.45 -1.90
N ASP A 131 4.88 -16.42 -1.31
CA ASP A 131 3.77 -15.66 -1.91
C ASP A 131 4.20 -14.97 -3.20
N VAL A 132 3.33 -14.99 -4.22
CA VAL A 132 3.63 -14.45 -5.55
C VAL A 132 3.91 -12.94 -5.53
N ALA A 133 3.13 -12.16 -4.78
CA ALA A 133 3.30 -10.71 -4.73
C ALA A 133 4.55 -10.31 -3.95
N VAL A 134 4.84 -11.00 -2.86
CA VAL A 134 6.04 -10.77 -2.04
C VAL A 134 7.29 -11.18 -2.82
N ARG A 135 7.30 -12.36 -3.46
CA ARG A 135 8.41 -12.82 -4.30
C ARG A 135 8.71 -11.83 -5.41
N HIS A 136 7.68 -11.35 -6.09
CA HIS A 136 7.85 -10.31 -7.11
C HIS A 136 8.54 -9.06 -6.53
N ALA A 137 8.12 -8.56 -5.37
CA ALA A 137 8.74 -7.39 -4.73
C ALA A 137 10.21 -7.66 -4.34
N LEU A 138 10.54 -8.87 -3.90
CA LEU A 138 11.92 -9.30 -3.61
C LEU A 138 12.77 -9.38 -4.88
N ASP A 139 12.23 -9.89 -5.98
CA ASP A 139 12.89 -9.94 -7.28
C ASP A 139 13.16 -8.52 -7.81
N VAL A 140 12.21 -7.60 -7.68
CA VAL A 140 12.43 -6.18 -8.03
C VAL A 140 13.58 -5.60 -7.22
N ARG A 141 13.63 -5.85 -5.92
CA ARG A 141 14.75 -5.42 -5.06
C ARG A 141 16.08 -6.01 -5.54
N ALA A 142 16.11 -7.30 -5.86
CA ALA A 142 17.32 -7.97 -6.34
C ALA A 142 17.79 -7.38 -7.68
N ALA A 143 16.89 -7.19 -8.64
CA ALA A 143 17.18 -6.58 -9.93
C ALA A 143 17.76 -5.16 -9.79
N MET A 144 17.18 -4.32 -8.91
CA MET A 144 17.68 -2.98 -8.64
C MET A 144 19.08 -2.99 -7.99
N ARG A 145 19.33 -3.90 -7.04
CA ARG A 145 20.65 -4.01 -6.38
C ARG A 145 21.76 -4.46 -7.32
N CYS A 146 21.44 -5.38 -8.24
CA CYS A 146 22.40 -5.90 -9.22
C CYS A 146 22.54 -5.01 -10.47
N GLY A 147 21.75 -3.93 -10.59
CA GLY A 147 21.70 -3.10 -11.79
C GLY A 147 21.14 -3.85 -13.00
N ASN A 148 20.38 -4.92 -12.80
CA ASN A 148 19.77 -5.70 -13.88
C ASN A 148 18.49 -5.02 -14.37
N TYR A 149 18.67 -3.98 -15.21
CA TYR A 149 17.55 -3.19 -15.74
C TYR A 149 16.61 -4.02 -16.62
N HIS A 150 17.12 -5.00 -17.37
CA HIS A 150 16.28 -5.87 -18.21
C HIS A 150 15.26 -6.62 -17.33
N ARG A 151 15.74 -7.27 -16.29
CA ARG A 151 14.87 -8.00 -15.35
C ARG A 151 13.91 -7.04 -14.60
N PHE A 152 14.37 -5.83 -14.26
CA PHE A 152 13.50 -4.84 -13.61
C PHE A 152 12.31 -4.46 -14.49
N PHE A 153 12.52 -4.17 -15.78
CA PHE A 153 11.43 -3.80 -16.67
C PHE A 153 10.51 -4.97 -17.03
N GLU A 154 11.04 -6.18 -17.11
CA GLU A 154 10.24 -7.40 -17.24
C GLU A 154 9.29 -7.58 -16.02
N LEU A 155 9.82 -7.43 -14.80
CA LEU A 155 9.03 -7.48 -13.57
C LEU A 155 7.98 -6.36 -13.53
N TYR A 156 8.32 -5.15 -13.99
CA TYR A 156 7.37 -4.06 -14.05
C TYR A 156 6.20 -4.35 -15.00
N ALA A 157 6.48 -4.95 -16.17
CA ALA A 157 5.46 -5.30 -17.14
C ALA A 157 4.50 -6.42 -16.67
N HIS A 158 4.99 -7.33 -15.82
CA HIS A 158 4.22 -8.49 -15.33
C HIS A 158 3.93 -8.42 -13.81
N ALA A 159 3.83 -7.22 -13.27
CA ALA A 159 3.66 -7.03 -11.84
C ALA A 159 2.28 -7.51 -11.35
N PRO A 160 2.23 -8.37 -10.32
CA PRO A 160 0.97 -8.82 -9.75
C PRO A 160 0.28 -7.70 -8.96
N ASN A 161 -1.04 -7.81 -8.81
CA ASN A 161 -1.87 -6.89 -8.04
C ASN A 161 -1.60 -5.41 -8.40
N ARG A 162 -1.33 -4.56 -7.40
CA ARG A 162 -0.97 -3.14 -7.56
C ARG A 162 0.52 -2.85 -7.42
N ASN A 163 1.39 -3.87 -7.52
CA ASN A 163 2.83 -3.67 -7.46
C ASN A 163 3.32 -2.68 -8.54
N ALA A 164 2.74 -2.73 -9.75
CA ALA A 164 3.04 -1.77 -10.81
C ALA A 164 2.71 -0.32 -10.43
N CYS A 165 1.65 -0.10 -9.65
CA CYS A 165 1.27 1.25 -9.20
C CYS A 165 2.37 1.88 -8.34
N LEU A 166 2.99 1.10 -7.45
CA LEU A 166 4.14 1.56 -6.67
C LEU A 166 5.41 1.70 -7.51
N MET A 167 5.70 0.74 -8.39
CA MET A 167 6.87 0.80 -9.26
C MET A 167 6.85 2.01 -10.20
N ARG A 168 5.67 2.46 -10.63
CA ARG A 168 5.49 3.66 -11.46
C ARG A 168 6.15 4.91 -10.86
N HIS A 169 6.20 5.02 -9.52
CA HIS A 169 6.79 6.18 -8.84
C HIS A 169 8.33 6.23 -8.89
N PHE A 170 8.98 5.14 -9.25
CA PHE A 170 10.44 5.11 -9.36
C PHE A 170 10.94 4.53 -10.70
N VAL A 171 10.07 4.12 -11.61
CA VAL A 171 10.45 3.54 -12.90
C VAL A 171 11.27 4.51 -13.75
N ASP A 172 10.96 5.80 -13.74
CA ASP A 172 11.72 6.79 -14.53
C ASP A 172 13.14 6.98 -14.00
N ARG A 173 13.32 6.91 -12.70
CA ARG A 173 14.66 6.89 -12.09
C ARG A 173 15.46 5.67 -12.58
N GLU A 174 14.86 4.51 -12.61
CA GLU A 174 15.52 3.27 -13.10
C GLU A 174 15.76 3.32 -14.61
N ARG A 175 14.92 3.99 -15.40
CA ARG A 175 15.17 4.24 -16.84
C ARG A 175 16.42 5.08 -17.05
N VAL A 176 16.57 6.18 -16.31
CA VAL A 176 17.77 7.02 -16.39
C VAL A 176 19.03 6.24 -16.01
N GLN A 177 18.95 5.42 -14.97
CA GLN A 177 20.06 4.57 -14.56
C GLN A 177 20.41 3.52 -15.62
N ALA A 178 19.42 2.86 -16.22
CA ALA A 178 19.62 1.92 -17.30
C ALA A 178 20.30 2.55 -18.52
N LEU A 179 19.85 3.74 -18.93
CA LEU A 179 20.48 4.50 -20.01
C LEU A 179 21.95 4.85 -19.71
N SER A 180 22.24 5.23 -18.46
CA SER A 180 23.62 5.50 -18.03
C SER A 180 24.51 4.26 -18.11
N ILE A 181 23.99 3.07 -17.76
CA ILE A 181 24.72 1.80 -17.88
C ILE A 181 24.98 1.48 -19.36
N LEU A 182 23.95 1.55 -20.20
CA LEU A 182 24.06 1.30 -21.64
C LEU A 182 25.07 2.23 -22.31
N ALA A 183 25.01 3.53 -22.03
CA ALA A 183 25.94 4.52 -22.60
C ALA A 183 27.40 4.28 -22.21
N ARG A 184 27.66 3.65 -21.05
CA ARG A 184 29.02 3.30 -20.61
C ARG A 184 29.52 1.98 -21.22
N SER A 185 28.60 1.03 -21.45
CA SER A 185 28.96 -0.29 -21.98
C SER A 185 29.10 -0.32 -23.51
N CYS A 186 28.55 0.66 -24.23
CA CYS A 186 28.60 0.78 -25.68
C CYS A 186 29.74 1.73 -26.17
N ARG A 187 30.69 2.05 -25.31
CA ARG A 187 31.96 2.71 -25.65
C ARG A 187 33.02 1.64 -25.78
#